data_31514bb04280d8287b7bd21a6a7e8143
#
_entry.id   31514bb04280d8287b7bd21a6a7e8143
#
_cell.length_a   1.000
_cell.length_b   1.000
_cell.length_c   1.000
_cell.angle_alpha   90.00
_cell.angle_beta   90.00
_cell.angle_gamma   90.00
#
_symmetry.space_group_name_H-M   'P 1'
#
loop_
_entity.id
_entity.type
_entity.pdbx_description
1 polymer ?
#
loop_
_entity_poly.entity_id
_entity_poly.type
_entity_poly.pdbx_seq_one_letter_code
_entity_poly.pdbx_strand_id
1 'polypeptide(L)'
;MKKLLFIFSIVSIMVSCQVLAQKQDTPETVFNIPLTKTSTHDGVSITLVAVLEDSRCPRNTTCIWAGKAVVKILVSSAGVASKELIVVFQNESETIIATTKDSVFTALKLLPYPGGTTSKEIEYNLQVSKKGIKL
;
A
#
# COMPACT_ATOMS: atom_id res chain seq x y z
N MET A 1 -28.72 3.96 -55.37
CA MET A 1 -27.81 2.90 -54.89
C MET A 1 -26.43 3.46 -54.52
N LYS A 2 -25.77 4.28 -55.32
CA LYS A 2 -24.42 4.83 -54.97
C LYS A 2 -24.40 5.67 -53.70
N LYS A 3 -25.45 6.46 -53.39
CA LYS A 3 -25.54 7.31 -52.19
C LYS A 3 -25.72 6.48 -50.91
N LEU A 4 -26.41 5.34 -51.01
CA LEU A 4 -26.65 4.43 -49.87
C LEU A 4 -25.35 3.69 -49.43
N LEU A 5 -24.53 3.34 -50.41
CA LEU A 5 -23.21 2.69 -50.15
C LEU A 5 -22.20 3.63 -49.48
N PHE A 6 -22.26 4.95 -49.79
CA PHE A 6 -21.42 5.95 -49.17
C PHE A 6 -21.77 6.19 -47.71
N ILE A 7 -23.06 6.20 -47.37
CA ILE A 7 -23.50 6.36 -45.96
C ILE A 7 -23.11 5.14 -45.12
N PHE A 8 -23.20 3.94 -45.69
CA PHE A 8 -22.78 2.72 -44.97
C PHE A 8 -21.25 2.68 -44.70
N SER A 9 -20.45 3.22 -45.64
CA SER A 9 -19.01 3.33 -45.47
C SER A 9 -18.58 4.33 -44.38
N ILE A 10 -19.29 5.43 -44.21
CA ILE A 10 -19.01 6.46 -43.22
C ILE A 10 -19.38 5.98 -41.81
N VAL A 11 -20.47 5.23 -41.68
CA VAL A 11 -20.89 4.64 -40.39
C VAL A 11 -19.90 3.59 -39.88
N SER A 12 -19.29 2.83 -40.79
CA SER A 12 -18.29 1.80 -40.45
C SER A 12 -16.98 2.40 -39.87
N ILE A 13 -16.64 3.64 -40.23
CA ILE A 13 -15.41 4.31 -39.76
C ILE A 13 -15.60 4.87 -38.34
N MET A 14 -16.84 5.19 -37.92
CA MET A 14 -17.11 5.75 -36.59
C MET A 14 -17.14 4.72 -35.47
N VAL A 15 -17.18 3.44 -35.75
CA VAL A 15 -17.23 2.36 -34.74
C VAL A 15 -15.81 1.93 -34.29
N SER A 16 -14.76 2.39 -34.98
CA SER A 16 -13.39 1.92 -34.77
C SER A 16 -12.58 2.68 -33.71
N CYS A 17 -13.16 3.58 -32.92
CA CYS A 17 -12.40 4.41 -32.00
C CYS A 17 -12.93 4.35 -30.56
N GLN A 18 -13.08 3.15 -29.99
CA GLN A 18 -13.22 2.99 -28.54
C GLN A 18 -12.42 1.79 -28.02
N VAL A 19 -11.15 1.76 -28.33
CA VAL A 19 -10.19 1.08 -27.44
C VAL A 19 -9.83 2.14 -26.38
N LEU A 20 -10.74 2.40 -25.46
CA LEU A 20 -10.39 2.97 -24.18
C LEU A 20 -9.44 1.96 -23.54
N ALA A 21 -8.17 2.31 -23.46
CA ALA A 21 -7.21 1.63 -22.63
C ALA A 21 -7.78 1.64 -21.20
N GLN A 22 -8.51 0.59 -20.84
CA GLN A 22 -8.87 0.33 -19.46
C GLN A 22 -7.53 0.15 -18.76
N LYS A 23 -7.12 1.17 -18.02
CA LYS A 23 -6.08 1.06 -17.01
C LYS A 23 -6.56 -0.05 -16.08
N GLN A 24 -6.09 -1.23 -16.30
CA GLN A 24 -6.46 -2.41 -15.53
C GLN A 24 -5.80 -2.22 -14.18
N ASP A 25 -6.52 -1.59 -13.25
CA ASP A 25 -6.10 -1.45 -11.87
C ASP A 25 -5.87 -2.85 -11.33
N THR A 26 -4.60 -3.16 -11.11
CA THR A 26 -4.21 -4.39 -10.44
C THR A 26 -4.80 -4.32 -9.04
N PRO A 27 -5.54 -5.36 -8.58
CA PRO A 27 -6.19 -5.31 -7.28
C PRO A 27 -5.15 -5.05 -6.20
N GLU A 28 -5.34 -3.97 -5.46
CA GLU A 28 -4.56 -3.64 -4.29
C GLU A 28 -5.25 -4.23 -3.07
N THR A 29 -4.53 -5.05 -2.31
CA THR A 29 -5.01 -5.63 -1.07
C THR A 29 -4.31 -4.96 0.09
N VAL A 30 -5.09 -4.39 1.02
CA VAL A 30 -4.57 -3.77 2.24
C VAL A 30 -4.85 -4.67 3.43
N PHE A 31 -3.85 -4.91 4.26
CA PHE A 31 -3.94 -5.72 5.47
C PHE A 31 -3.18 -5.08 6.63
N ASN A 32 -3.54 -5.48 7.85
CA ASN A 32 -2.94 -4.98 9.08
C ASN A 32 -2.10 -6.06 9.75
N ILE A 33 -0.94 -5.68 10.24
CA ILE A 33 -0.02 -6.56 10.98
C ILE A 33 0.09 -6.04 12.41
N PRO A 34 -0.51 -6.73 13.39
CA PRO A 34 -0.39 -6.36 14.80
C PRO A 34 1.06 -6.44 15.28
N LEU A 35 1.39 -5.64 16.29
CA LEU A 35 2.70 -5.66 16.95
C LEU A 35 3.05 -7.09 17.38
N THR A 36 4.28 -7.52 17.13
CA THR A 36 4.82 -8.87 17.37
C THR A 36 4.17 -10.00 16.58
N LYS A 37 3.31 -9.69 15.61
CA LYS A 37 2.67 -10.70 14.74
C LYS A 37 3.29 -10.68 13.34
N THR A 38 3.16 -11.83 12.68
CA THR A 38 3.61 -12.05 11.30
C THR A 38 2.41 -12.24 10.40
N SER A 39 2.44 -11.60 9.25
CA SER A 39 1.49 -11.83 8.15
C SER A 39 2.24 -12.31 6.93
N THR A 40 1.72 -13.37 6.29
CA THR A 40 2.35 -13.98 5.10
C THR A 40 1.43 -13.87 3.90
N HIS A 41 1.93 -13.29 2.82
CA HIS A 41 1.24 -13.15 1.56
C HIS A 41 2.22 -13.42 0.40
N ASP A 42 1.82 -14.22 -0.57
CA ASP A 42 2.61 -14.59 -1.76
C ASP A 42 4.06 -15.02 -1.44
N GLY A 43 4.23 -15.79 -0.36
CA GLY A 43 5.55 -16.26 0.08
C GLY A 43 6.42 -15.20 0.75
N VAL A 44 5.90 -13.98 0.97
CA VAL A 44 6.56 -12.94 1.75
C VAL A 44 5.92 -12.88 3.14
N SER A 45 6.73 -13.03 4.17
CA SER A 45 6.33 -12.90 5.57
C SER A 45 6.86 -11.59 6.12
N ILE A 46 5.96 -10.79 6.68
CA ILE A 46 6.25 -9.49 7.27
C ILE A 46 5.86 -9.51 8.74
N THR A 47 6.78 -9.17 9.61
CA THR A 47 6.56 -9.08 11.06
C THR A 47 6.79 -7.66 11.54
N LEU A 48 5.83 -7.10 12.27
CA LEU A 48 6.05 -5.85 13.01
C LEU A 48 6.75 -6.19 14.32
N VAL A 49 8.06 -5.98 14.38
CA VAL A 49 8.88 -6.39 15.53
C VAL A 49 8.72 -5.43 16.69
N ALA A 50 8.86 -4.13 16.43
CA ALA A 50 8.81 -3.11 17.46
C ALA A 50 8.42 -1.74 16.89
N VAL A 51 7.81 -0.91 17.72
CA VAL A 51 7.67 0.53 17.50
C VAL A 51 8.79 1.20 18.27
N LEU A 52 9.73 1.83 17.57
CA LEU A 52 10.92 2.43 18.16
C LEU A 52 10.66 3.86 18.62
N GLU A 53 9.82 4.59 17.89
CA GLU A 53 9.44 5.97 18.19
C GLU A 53 8.03 6.22 17.65
N ASP A 54 7.23 6.94 18.42
CA ASP A 54 5.98 7.52 17.95
C ASP A 54 5.83 8.93 18.53
N SER A 55 6.39 9.89 17.81
CA SER A 55 6.33 11.32 18.13
C SER A 55 5.34 12.08 17.24
N ARG A 56 4.43 11.39 16.58
CA ARG A 56 3.43 12.01 15.71
C ARG A 56 2.55 12.96 16.51
N CYS A 57 2.19 14.09 15.89
CA CYS A 57 1.29 15.06 16.52
C CYS A 57 -0.10 14.45 16.77
N PRO A 58 -0.62 14.47 18.00
CA PRO A 58 -1.97 13.99 18.27
C PRO A 58 -3.02 14.74 17.45
N ARG A 59 -4.09 14.05 17.02
CA ARG A 59 -5.13 14.61 16.14
C ARG A 59 -5.81 15.87 16.67
N ASN A 60 -5.94 15.98 17.99
CA ASN A 60 -6.67 17.08 18.66
C ASN A 60 -5.72 18.18 19.17
N THR A 61 -4.51 18.24 18.68
CA THR A 61 -3.47 19.15 19.13
C THR A 61 -2.79 19.80 17.95
N THR A 62 -2.47 21.08 18.04
CA THR A 62 -1.62 21.78 17.08
C THR A 62 -0.18 21.69 17.54
N CYS A 63 0.67 21.00 16.77
CA CYS A 63 2.10 20.86 17.05
C CYS A 63 2.93 21.76 16.15
N ILE A 64 4.08 22.20 16.63
CA ILE A 64 5.06 22.97 15.84
C ILE A 64 5.70 22.07 14.78
N TRP A 65 5.85 20.77 15.08
CA TRP A 65 6.44 19.75 14.19
C TRP A 65 5.43 18.63 13.94
N ALA A 66 5.49 18.06 12.74
CA ALA A 66 4.62 16.94 12.39
C ALA A 66 4.93 15.66 13.19
N GLY A 67 6.16 15.53 13.68
CA GLY A 67 6.67 14.31 14.31
C GLY A 67 6.80 13.15 13.32
N LYS A 68 7.09 11.96 13.83
CA LYS A 68 7.25 10.74 13.03
C LYS A 68 6.93 9.50 13.85
N ALA A 69 6.61 8.39 13.17
CA ALA A 69 6.65 7.07 13.75
C ALA A 69 7.79 6.27 13.13
N VAL A 70 8.54 5.56 13.94
CA VAL A 70 9.66 4.71 13.51
C VAL A 70 9.39 3.30 13.98
N VAL A 71 9.35 2.36 13.05
CA VAL A 71 9.09 0.94 13.34
C VAL A 71 10.21 0.06 12.82
N LYS A 72 10.43 -1.04 13.53
CA LYS A 72 11.29 -2.13 13.09
C LYS A 72 10.42 -3.26 12.56
N ILE A 73 10.68 -3.68 11.33
CA ILE A 73 10.02 -4.82 10.71
C ILE A 73 11.04 -5.87 10.29
N LEU A 74 10.61 -7.11 10.29
CA LEU A 74 11.36 -8.23 9.74
C LEU A 74 10.63 -8.71 8.49
N VAL A 75 11.32 -8.74 7.37
CA VAL A 75 10.79 -9.22 6.09
C VAL A 75 11.57 -10.46 5.68
N SER A 76 10.86 -11.54 5.39
CA SER A 76 11.42 -12.76 4.82
C SER A 76 10.62 -13.22 3.62
N SER A 77 11.29 -13.78 2.62
CA SER A 77 10.64 -14.41 1.48
C SER A 77 11.26 -15.78 1.22
N ALA A 78 10.51 -16.68 0.56
CA ALA A 78 10.95 -18.03 0.28
C ALA A 78 12.32 -18.02 -0.43
N GLY A 79 13.32 -18.71 0.18
CA GLY A 79 14.68 -18.82 -0.36
C GLY A 79 15.59 -17.61 -0.14
N VAL A 80 15.15 -16.59 0.58
CA VAL A 80 15.93 -15.40 0.92
C VAL A 80 16.04 -15.25 2.43
N ALA A 81 17.22 -14.90 2.92
CA ALA A 81 17.44 -14.64 4.34
C ALA A 81 16.54 -13.49 4.83
N SER A 82 16.04 -13.62 6.06
CA SER A 82 15.26 -12.56 6.70
C SER A 82 16.05 -11.27 6.82
N LYS A 83 15.40 -10.15 6.50
CA LYS A 83 16.00 -8.81 6.55
C LYS A 83 15.24 -7.93 7.54
N GLU A 84 15.96 -7.32 8.47
CA GLU A 84 15.41 -6.23 9.29
C GLU A 84 15.41 -4.93 8.51
N LEU A 85 14.30 -4.21 8.60
CA LEU A 85 14.13 -2.88 8.01
C LEU A 85 13.61 -1.91 9.07
N ILE A 86 14.13 -0.68 9.02
CA ILE A 86 13.58 0.44 9.78
C ILE A 86 12.73 1.27 8.83
N VAL A 87 11.45 1.41 9.15
CA VAL A 87 10.49 2.19 8.38
C VAL A 87 10.12 3.44 9.16
N VAL A 88 10.21 4.59 8.51
CA VAL A 88 9.88 5.89 9.08
C VAL A 88 8.63 6.43 8.39
N PHE A 89 7.60 6.71 9.17
CA PHE A 89 6.38 7.37 8.71
C PHE A 89 6.41 8.84 9.14
N GLN A 90 6.61 9.72 8.19
CA GLN A 90 6.58 11.16 8.37
C GLN A 90 5.80 11.78 7.21
N ASN A 91 4.86 12.67 7.50
CA ASN A 91 4.03 13.33 6.48
C ASN A 91 3.35 12.34 5.50
N GLU A 92 2.76 11.26 6.02
CA GLU A 92 2.07 10.22 5.23
C GLU A 92 2.97 9.55 4.17
N SER A 93 4.27 9.47 4.43
CA SER A 93 5.21 8.80 3.53
C SER A 93 4.95 7.29 3.49
N GLU A 94 4.87 6.74 2.29
CA GLU A 94 4.78 5.32 2.04
C GLU A 94 6.16 4.75 1.72
N THR A 95 6.44 3.52 2.18
CA THR A 95 7.75 2.88 1.97
C THR A 95 7.58 1.49 1.38
N ILE A 96 8.22 1.24 0.24
CA ILE A 96 8.29 -0.11 -0.32
C ILE A 96 9.19 -0.97 0.59
N ILE A 97 8.64 -2.07 1.11
CA ILE A 97 9.31 -2.95 2.05
C ILE A 97 9.72 -4.29 1.45
N ALA A 98 9.03 -4.72 0.39
CA ALA A 98 9.38 -5.93 -0.35
C ALA A 98 8.87 -5.85 -1.79
N THR A 99 9.60 -6.46 -2.70
CA THR A 99 9.20 -6.63 -4.10
C THR A 99 9.47 -8.06 -4.52
N THR A 100 8.47 -8.70 -5.08
CA THR A 100 8.57 -10.02 -5.72
C THR A 100 8.39 -9.88 -7.23
N LYS A 101 8.42 -10.99 -7.97
CA LYS A 101 8.14 -10.99 -9.42
C LYS A 101 6.73 -10.49 -9.74
N ASP A 102 5.77 -10.80 -8.86
CA ASP A 102 4.35 -10.60 -9.11
C ASP A 102 3.70 -9.54 -8.23
N SER A 103 4.39 -9.06 -7.19
CA SER A 103 3.80 -8.16 -6.20
C SER A 103 4.80 -7.18 -5.58
N VAL A 104 4.31 -5.99 -5.26
CA VAL A 104 5.01 -4.99 -4.42
C VAL A 104 4.28 -4.86 -3.10
N PHE A 105 5.03 -4.85 -2.02
CA PHE A 105 4.54 -4.62 -0.66
C PHE A 105 4.99 -3.26 -0.19
N THR A 106 4.04 -2.43 0.24
CA THR A 106 4.29 -1.05 0.68
C THR A 106 3.74 -0.86 2.09
N ALA A 107 4.57 -0.42 3.01
CA ALA A 107 4.15 0.03 4.32
C ALA A 107 3.48 1.40 4.18
N LEU A 108 2.20 1.49 4.57
CA LEU A 108 1.39 2.69 4.39
C LEU A 108 1.41 3.58 5.63
N LYS A 109 1.10 3.01 6.79
CA LYS A 109 1.01 3.76 8.05
C LYS A 109 1.00 2.84 9.27
N LEU A 110 1.29 3.43 10.42
CA LEU A 110 1.17 2.81 11.73
C LEU A 110 -0.15 3.26 12.39
N LEU A 111 -0.93 2.30 12.87
CA LEU A 111 -2.18 2.51 13.61
C LEU A 111 -2.04 2.05 15.06
N PRO A 112 -2.81 2.62 16.01
CA PRO A 112 -3.65 3.80 15.87
C PRO A 112 -2.80 5.07 15.73
N TYR A 113 -3.44 6.13 15.25
CA TYR A 113 -2.83 7.46 15.26
C TYR A 113 -2.93 8.06 16.67
N PRO A 114 -1.91 8.77 17.20
CA PRO A 114 -1.97 9.38 18.53
C PRO A 114 -3.16 10.33 18.72
N GLY A 115 -3.66 10.45 19.96
CA GLY A 115 -4.73 11.38 20.31
C GLY A 115 -6.12 10.76 20.44
N GLY A 116 -6.24 9.44 20.45
CA GLY A 116 -7.47 8.76 20.87
C GLY A 116 -7.62 8.79 22.40
N THR A 117 -8.86 8.97 22.88
CA THR A 117 -9.22 9.16 24.29
C THR A 117 -9.22 7.89 25.13
N THR A 118 -8.28 6.99 24.97
CA THR A 118 -8.31 5.76 25.78
C THR A 118 -6.96 5.50 26.41
N SER A 119 -6.94 5.49 27.73
CA SER A 119 -5.87 4.95 28.60
C SER A 119 -5.71 3.42 28.48
N LYS A 120 -6.14 2.84 27.38
CA LYS A 120 -5.90 1.45 27.02
C LYS A 120 -4.52 1.34 26.40
N GLU A 121 -3.83 0.26 26.73
CA GLU A 121 -2.58 -0.13 26.08
C GLU A 121 -2.73 -0.01 24.57
N ILE A 122 -1.81 0.74 23.94
CA ILE A 122 -1.88 1.02 22.51
C ILE A 122 -1.50 -0.25 21.75
N GLU A 123 -2.46 -0.89 21.12
CA GLU A 123 -2.22 -2.01 20.21
C GLU A 123 -1.83 -1.49 18.83
N TYR A 124 -0.54 -1.40 18.59
CA TYR A 124 -0.03 -0.98 17.29
C TYR A 124 -0.28 -2.01 16.19
N ASN A 125 -0.67 -1.49 15.03
CA ASN A 125 -0.86 -2.26 13.81
C ASN A 125 -0.17 -1.54 12.64
N LEU A 126 0.69 -2.25 11.92
CA LEU A 126 1.26 -1.78 10.67
C LEU A 126 0.30 -2.07 9.53
N GLN A 127 -0.13 -1.04 8.82
CA GLN A 127 -0.92 -1.20 7.61
C GLN A 127 -0.01 -1.34 6.40
N VAL A 128 -0.19 -2.42 5.65
CA VAL A 128 0.60 -2.74 4.45
C VAL A 128 -0.33 -2.94 3.28
N SER A 129 0.01 -2.38 2.13
CA SER A 129 -0.62 -2.71 0.87
C SER A 129 0.22 -3.70 0.07
N LYS A 130 -0.47 -4.59 -0.63
CA LYS A 130 0.07 -5.48 -1.63
C LYS A 130 -0.55 -5.13 -2.98
N LYS A 131 0.27 -4.79 -3.95
CA LYS A 131 -0.15 -4.51 -5.31
C LYS A 131 0.50 -5.49 -6.27
N GLY A 132 -0.31 -6.17 -7.09
CA GLY A 132 0.19 -7.06 -8.14
C GLY A 132 0.93 -6.27 -9.22
N ILE A 133 2.02 -6.84 -9.75
CA ILE A 133 2.74 -6.34 -10.92
C ILE A 133 2.30 -7.23 -12.09
N LYS A 134 1.68 -6.65 -13.11
CA LYS A 134 1.54 -7.33 -14.40
C LYS A 134 2.74 -6.96 -15.26
N LEU A 135 3.53 -7.95 -15.60
CA LEU A 135 4.52 -7.87 -16.68
C LEU A 135 3.85 -8.04 -18.04
#